data_b25217dff9025baa4332e353082b6b0e
#
_entry.id   b25217dff9025baa4332e353082b6b0e
#
_cell.length_a   1.000
_cell.length_b   1.000
_cell.length_c   1.000
_cell.angle_alpha   90.00
_cell.angle_beta   90.00
_cell.angle_gamma   90.00
#
_symmetry.space_group_name_H-M   'P 1'
#
loop_
_entity.id
_entity.type
_entity.pdbx_description
1 polymer ?
#
loop_
_entity_poly.entity_id
_entity_poly.type
_entity_poly.pdbx_seq_one_letter_code
_entity_poly.pdbx_strand_id
1 'polypeptide(L)'
;MFEKNSFRETCEIASKLGYQGVEIAPYTLAATADGVTAEQRAEIRKAVKDNGLQTVGLHWLLAKTTGLHITTPDDSMYRRTKDYFNVLIDLCHDVEGNVMVIGSPKQRSLVDGQSYEQGWKRAVEMFRGACDKASDAGVTLCIEPLGKTETNFINTVAEGLKLMREINHPNFKVHLDVKAMAAEGKPSIPDIIRSVRAQDIGHFHVNDSNLYGPGMGAIDYGPIALAVREIGWNKWLSVEVFKFDPDPTTIARKSIECLKRYFS
;
A
#
# COMPACT_ATOMS: atom_id res chain seq x y z
N MET A 1 -6.76 9.99 -3.02
CA MET A 1 -7.90 10.48 -3.85
C MET A 1 -8.45 11.82 -3.32
N PHE A 2 -8.79 11.97 -2.07
CA PHE A 2 -9.46 13.14 -1.48
C PHE A 2 -8.51 14.17 -0.83
N GLU A 3 -7.37 14.47 -1.41
CA GLU A 3 -6.35 15.37 -0.82
C GLU A 3 -6.84 16.81 -0.51
N LYS A 4 -7.93 17.24 -1.15
CA LYS A 4 -8.51 18.59 -0.93
C LYS A 4 -9.59 18.63 0.14
N ASN A 5 -10.03 17.46 0.62
CA ASN A 5 -11.02 17.33 1.67
C ASN A 5 -10.34 17.15 3.03
N SER A 6 -11.00 17.59 4.11
CA SER A 6 -10.60 17.16 5.44
C SER A 6 -10.73 15.62 5.57
N PHE A 7 -10.00 15.03 6.50
CA PHE A 7 -10.09 13.58 6.73
C PHE A 7 -11.53 13.16 7.13
N ARG A 8 -12.23 13.96 7.91
CA ARG A 8 -13.63 13.72 8.29
C ARG A 8 -14.56 13.73 7.07
N GLU A 9 -14.47 14.73 6.19
CA GLU A 9 -15.24 14.77 4.95
C GLU A 9 -14.96 13.56 4.05
N THR A 10 -13.69 13.13 4.00
CA THR A 10 -13.31 11.92 3.27
C THR A 10 -14.02 10.68 3.82
N CYS A 11 -14.07 10.51 5.15
CA CYS A 11 -14.80 9.42 5.81
C CYS A 11 -16.31 9.48 5.51
N GLU A 12 -16.92 10.67 5.56
CA GLU A 12 -18.34 10.86 5.25
C GLU A 12 -18.66 10.46 3.82
N ILE A 13 -17.82 10.87 2.86
CA ILE A 13 -17.99 10.51 1.45
C ILE A 13 -17.84 8.99 1.25
N ALA A 14 -16.78 8.40 1.81
CA ALA A 14 -16.51 6.97 1.69
C ALA A 14 -17.67 6.13 2.27
N SER A 15 -18.14 6.47 3.46
CA SER A 15 -19.27 5.81 4.12
C SER A 15 -20.55 5.91 3.28
N LYS A 16 -20.91 7.11 2.80
CA LYS A 16 -22.09 7.33 1.95
C LYS A 16 -22.07 6.53 0.64
N LEU A 17 -20.88 6.27 0.09
CA LEU A 17 -20.69 5.45 -1.11
C LEU A 17 -20.72 3.94 -0.82
N GLY A 18 -20.65 3.56 0.46
CA GLY A 18 -20.69 2.17 0.91
C GLY A 18 -19.32 1.49 0.97
N TYR A 19 -18.25 2.26 1.09
CA TYR A 19 -16.95 1.74 1.51
C TYR A 19 -17.00 1.32 2.98
N GLN A 20 -16.14 0.38 3.35
CA GLN A 20 -16.08 -0.17 4.71
C GLN A 20 -14.82 0.27 5.46
N GLY A 21 -13.83 0.82 4.75
CA GLY A 21 -12.58 1.25 5.33
C GLY A 21 -11.89 2.35 4.53
N VAL A 22 -10.86 2.92 5.14
CA VAL A 22 -10.01 3.96 4.54
C VAL A 22 -8.53 3.63 4.77
N GLU A 23 -7.70 3.97 3.81
CA GLU A 23 -6.25 4.01 3.94
C GLU A 23 -5.75 5.43 3.98
N ILE A 24 -4.67 5.64 4.72
CA ILE A 24 -4.14 6.96 4.99
C ILE A 24 -2.74 7.10 4.36
N ALA A 25 -2.55 8.14 3.57
CA ALA A 25 -1.22 8.58 3.15
C ALA A 25 -0.68 9.59 4.19
N PRO A 26 0.39 9.32 4.92
CA PRO A 26 0.85 10.14 6.05
C PRO A 26 1.06 11.62 5.69
N TYR A 27 1.54 11.91 4.48
CA TYR A 27 1.77 13.27 4.01
C TYR A 27 0.49 14.12 3.88
N THR A 28 -0.70 13.50 3.92
CA THR A 28 -1.99 14.24 3.93
C THR A 28 -2.37 14.72 5.32
N LEU A 29 -1.72 14.21 6.37
CA LEU A 29 -1.97 14.57 7.76
C LEU A 29 -1.00 15.65 8.26
N ALA A 30 0.29 15.50 7.94
CA ALA A 30 1.36 16.42 8.31
C ALA A 30 2.53 16.30 7.32
N ALA A 31 3.51 17.19 7.40
CA ALA A 31 4.71 17.14 6.55
C ALA A 31 5.50 15.84 6.74
N THR A 32 5.50 15.30 7.96
CA THR A 32 6.13 14.02 8.33
C THR A 32 5.24 13.27 9.33
N ALA A 33 5.36 11.97 9.42
CA ALA A 33 4.52 11.13 10.29
C ALA A 33 4.68 11.45 11.79
N ASP A 34 5.87 11.86 12.22
CA ASP A 34 6.14 12.32 13.59
C ASP A 34 5.50 13.67 13.93
N GLY A 35 5.15 14.46 12.92
CA GLY A 35 4.38 15.70 13.07
C GLY A 35 2.88 15.48 13.33
N VAL A 36 2.36 14.26 13.22
CA VAL A 36 0.95 13.96 13.52
C VAL A 36 0.76 13.85 15.03
N THR A 37 0.09 14.83 15.64
CA THR A 37 -0.09 14.92 17.09
C THR A 37 -1.02 13.83 17.64
N ALA A 38 -1.00 13.61 18.95
CA ALA A 38 -1.90 12.67 19.64
C ALA A 38 -3.38 13.05 19.45
N GLU A 39 -3.68 14.36 19.47
CA GLU A 39 -5.01 14.90 19.23
C GLU A 39 -5.47 14.59 17.80
N GLN A 40 -4.62 14.81 16.80
CA GLN A 40 -4.95 14.47 15.41
C GLN A 40 -5.19 12.97 15.23
N ARG A 41 -4.38 12.10 15.85
CA ARG A 41 -4.60 10.64 15.84
C ARG A 41 -5.95 10.26 16.46
N ALA A 42 -6.32 10.91 17.57
CA ALA A 42 -7.62 10.72 18.21
C ALA A 42 -8.79 11.19 17.31
N GLU A 43 -8.64 12.33 16.64
CA GLU A 43 -9.63 12.84 15.69
C GLU A 43 -9.81 11.92 14.49
N ILE A 44 -8.72 11.31 13.97
CA ILE A 44 -8.77 10.32 12.89
C ILE A 44 -9.61 9.12 13.32
N ARG A 45 -9.30 8.50 14.48
CA ARG A 45 -10.07 7.37 15.01
C ARG A 45 -11.55 7.74 15.20
N LYS A 46 -11.81 8.94 15.74
CA LYS A 46 -13.17 9.42 15.91
C LYS A 46 -13.91 9.58 14.59
N ALA A 47 -13.28 10.17 13.58
CA ALA A 47 -13.89 10.36 12.27
C ALA A 47 -14.22 9.02 11.58
N VAL A 48 -13.32 8.05 11.67
CA VAL A 48 -13.52 6.69 11.14
C VAL A 48 -14.70 6.01 11.86
N LYS A 49 -14.71 6.01 13.18
CA LYS A 49 -15.75 5.39 14.00
C LYS A 49 -17.12 6.05 13.81
N ASP A 50 -17.20 7.40 13.81
CA ASP A 50 -18.44 8.16 13.63
C ASP A 50 -19.12 7.83 12.29
N ASN A 51 -18.35 7.41 11.29
CA ASN A 51 -18.83 7.07 9.95
C ASN A 51 -18.98 5.54 9.72
N GLY A 52 -18.82 4.71 10.75
CA GLY A 52 -18.95 3.25 10.64
C GLY A 52 -17.88 2.60 9.75
N LEU A 53 -16.71 3.24 9.62
CA LEU A 53 -15.58 2.75 8.82
C LEU A 53 -14.52 2.08 9.72
N GLN A 54 -13.53 1.46 9.09
CA GLN A 54 -12.30 0.98 9.72
C GLN A 54 -11.09 1.65 9.07
N THR A 55 -10.04 1.92 9.85
CA THR A 55 -8.73 2.24 9.29
C THR A 55 -8.08 0.95 8.84
N VAL A 56 -7.82 0.81 7.54
CA VAL A 56 -7.12 -0.36 7.00
C VAL A 56 -5.63 -0.25 7.31
N GLY A 57 -5.03 0.90 7.03
CA GLY A 57 -3.63 1.12 7.27
C GLY A 57 -3.06 2.35 6.59
N LEU A 58 -1.75 2.32 6.37
CA LEU A 58 -1.02 3.40 5.73
C LEU A 58 -0.46 2.95 4.37
N HIS A 59 -0.49 3.85 3.40
CA HIS A 59 0.18 3.71 2.11
C HIS A 59 0.96 4.99 1.75
N TRP A 60 1.73 4.99 0.64
CA TRP A 60 2.56 6.16 0.25
C TRP A 60 3.50 6.64 1.37
N LEU A 61 4.06 5.69 2.10
CA LEU A 61 4.76 5.89 3.37
C LEU A 61 5.87 6.94 3.35
N LEU A 62 6.66 6.96 2.27
CA LEU A 62 7.78 7.89 2.11
C LEU A 62 7.51 8.98 1.05
N ALA A 63 6.29 9.06 0.53
CA ALA A 63 5.94 10.07 -0.46
C ALA A 63 6.09 11.49 0.12
N LYS A 64 6.60 12.41 -0.71
CA LYS A 64 6.88 13.82 -0.35
C LYS A 64 7.90 14.02 0.79
N THR A 65 8.53 12.95 1.29
CA THR A 65 9.65 13.07 2.25
C THR A 65 10.97 13.37 1.54
N THR A 66 11.92 13.95 2.28
CA THR A 66 13.29 14.20 1.82
C THR A 66 14.30 13.53 2.76
N GLY A 67 15.45 13.10 2.22
CA GLY A 67 16.51 12.50 3.03
C GLY A 67 16.19 11.13 3.62
N LEU A 68 15.21 10.44 3.04
CA LEU A 68 14.83 9.06 3.36
C LEU A 68 14.95 8.19 2.11
N HIS A 69 15.52 6.99 2.26
CA HIS A 69 15.64 6.06 1.14
C HIS A 69 15.96 4.63 1.63
N ILE A 70 15.24 3.65 1.14
CA ILE A 70 15.27 2.24 1.60
C ILE A 70 16.59 1.55 1.23
N THR A 71 17.02 1.71 -0.01
CA THR A 71 18.17 0.97 -0.57
C THR A 71 19.47 1.78 -0.55
N THR A 72 19.47 3.00 -0.05
CA THR A 72 20.61 3.93 -0.12
C THR A 72 21.91 3.33 0.40
N PRO A 73 23.06 3.61 -0.26
CA PRO A 73 24.37 3.30 0.28
C PRO A 73 24.82 4.26 1.42
N ASP A 74 24.16 5.43 1.58
CA ASP A 74 24.45 6.39 2.64
C ASP A 74 23.92 5.86 3.99
N ASP A 75 24.83 5.51 4.89
CA ASP A 75 24.48 4.96 6.20
C ASP A 75 23.70 5.93 7.10
N SER A 76 23.91 7.24 6.95
CA SER A 76 23.18 8.25 7.73
C SER A 76 21.72 8.34 7.26
N MET A 77 21.49 8.41 5.95
CA MET A 77 20.16 8.39 5.36
C MET A 77 19.46 7.05 5.66
N TYR A 78 20.18 5.95 5.57
CA TYR A 78 19.66 4.61 5.88
C TYR A 78 19.15 4.52 7.33
N ARG A 79 19.93 4.97 8.31
CA ARG A 79 19.52 5.02 9.72
C ARG A 79 18.27 5.88 9.93
N ARG A 80 18.24 7.09 9.36
CA ARG A 80 17.05 7.95 9.44
C ARG A 80 15.81 7.28 8.83
N THR A 81 15.99 6.57 7.74
CA THR A 81 14.86 5.84 7.10
C THR A 81 14.35 4.72 8.00
N LYS A 82 15.26 3.97 8.63
CA LYS A 82 14.90 2.92 9.60
C LYS A 82 14.14 3.49 10.80
N ASP A 83 14.63 4.60 11.36
CA ASP A 83 13.96 5.27 12.48
C ASP A 83 12.58 5.79 12.08
N TYR A 84 12.44 6.30 10.86
CA TYR A 84 11.17 6.78 10.34
C TYR A 84 10.15 5.64 10.12
N PHE A 85 10.57 4.44 9.76
CA PHE A 85 9.68 3.27 9.73
C PHE A 85 9.12 2.95 11.12
N ASN A 86 9.89 3.14 12.19
CA ASN A 86 9.38 2.98 13.54
C ASN A 86 8.28 4.00 13.86
N VAL A 87 8.44 5.26 13.44
CA VAL A 87 7.42 6.30 13.59
C VAL A 87 6.16 5.97 12.80
N LEU A 88 6.30 5.46 11.57
CA LEU A 88 5.16 5.04 10.75
C LEU A 88 4.40 3.86 11.37
N ILE A 89 5.10 2.90 11.98
CA ILE A 89 4.48 1.77 12.69
C ILE A 89 3.66 2.28 13.87
N ASP A 90 4.22 3.19 14.67
CA ASP A 90 3.49 3.80 15.79
C ASP A 90 2.27 4.59 15.31
N LEU A 91 2.41 5.38 14.24
CA LEU A 91 1.26 6.08 13.64
C LEU A 91 0.18 5.11 13.15
N CYS A 92 0.57 4.05 12.44
CA CYS A 92 -0.36 3.04 11.93
C CYS A 92 -1.16 2.40 13.07
N HIS A 93 -0.47 1.96 14.13
CA HIS A 93 -1.08 1.42 15.33
C HIS A 93 -2.04 2.41 16.00
N ASP A 94 -1.57 3.65 16.20
CA ASP A 94 -2.33 4.68 16.93
C ASP A 94 -3.61 5.12 16.20
N VAL A 95 -3.67 4.98 14.87
CA VAL A 95 -4.89 5.23 14.09
C VAL A 95 -5.72 3.96 13.87
N GLU A 96 -5.39 2.87 14.60
CA GLU A 96 -6.06 1.56 14.54
C GLU A 96 -5.94 0.88 13.17
N GLY A 97 -4.88 1.20 12.40
CA GLY A 97 -4.52 0.51 11.17
C GLY A 97 -3.65 -0.72 11.43
N ASN A 98 -3.66 -1.69 10.53
CA ASN A 98 -2.88 -2.92 10.68
C ASN A 98 -2.07 -3.30 9.43
N VAL A 99 -2.05 -2.43 8.42
CA VAL A 99 -1.31 -2.64 7.15
C VAL A 99 -0.45 -1.42 6.85
N MET A 100 0.77 -1.64 6.38
CA MET A 100 1.63 -0.60 5.82
C MET A 100 2.13 -1.02 4.44
N VAL A 101 1.68 -0.33 3.38
CA VAL A 101 2.07 -0.62 1.99
C VAL A 101 3.35 0.12 1.63
N ILE A 102 4.41 -0.65 1.35
CA ILE A 102 5.74 -0.17 1.01
C ILE A 102 5.85 -0.08 -0.52
N GLY A 103 5.29 0.98 -1.10
CA GLY A 103 5.42 1.37 -2.50
C GLY A 103 6.59 2.34 -2.70
N SER A 104 6.33 3.63 -2.63
CA SER A 104 7.30 4.75 -2.63
C SER A 104 8.47 4.59 -3.61
N PRO A 105 8.24 4.58 -4.94
CA PRO A 105 9.25 4.20 -5.94
C PRO A 105 10.53 5.02 -5.86
N LYS A 106 10.42 6.33 -5.66
CA LYS A 106 11.58 7.24 -5.61
C LYS A 106 12.50 6.98 -4.43
N GLN A 107 11.94 6.51 -3.31
CA GLN A 107 12.69 6.27 -2.08
C GLN A 107 13.18 4.82 -1.95
N ARG A 108 13.09 4.02 -3.02
CA ARG A 108 13.63 2.65 -3.04
C ARG A 108 14.41 2.31 -4.31
N SER A 109 14.36 3.15 -5.35
CA SER A 109 15.12 2.91 -6.58
C SER A 109 16.60 2.87 -6.30
N LEU A 110 17.30 1.94 -6.94
CA LEU A 110 18.75 1.88 -6.85
C LEU A 110 19.37 3.18 -7.39
N VAL A 111 20.33 3.74 -6.66
CA VAL A 111 21.06 4.92 -7.08
C VAL A 111 22.15 4.58 -8.10
N ASP A 112 22.65 5.57 -8.84
CA ASP A 112 23.67 5.36 -9.85
C ASP A 112 24.92 4.65 -9.25
N GLY A 113 25.37 3.61 -9.95
CA GLY A 113 26.51 2.79 -9.53
C GLY A 113 26.20 1.74 -8.44
N GLN A 114 24.99 1.70 -7.91
CA GLN A 114 24.59 0.68 -6.91
C GLN A 114 24.15 -0.61 -7.61
N SER A 115 24.73 -1.75 -7.20
CA SER A 115 24.25 -3.04 -7.68
C SER A 115 22.91 -3.45 -7.06
N TYR A 116 22.15 -4.29 -7.79
CA TYR A 116 20.90 -4.85 -7.29
C TYR A 116 21.09 -5.60 -5.96
N GLU A 117 22.18 -6.35 -5.84
CA GLU A 117 22.53 -7.11 -4.63
C GLU A 117 22.77 -6.20 -3.41
N GLN A 118 23.45 -5.06 -3.61
CA GLN A 118 23.65 -4.07 -2.54
C GLN A 118 22.31 -3.49 -2.06
N GLY A 119 21.44 -3.08 -2.98
CA GLY A 119 20.11 -2.59 -2.65
C GLY A 119 19.25 -3.64 -1.96
N TRP A 120 19.31 -4.88 -2.45
CA TRP A 120 18.61 -6.02 -1.87
C TRP A 120 19.02 -6.29 -0.42
N LYS A 121 20.31 -6.33 -0.13
CA LYS A 121 20.84 -6.50 1.22
C LYS A 121 20.33 -5.39 2.17
N ARG A 122 20.36 -4.14 1.72
CA ARG A 122 19.82 -3.00 2.49
C ARG A 122 18.33 -3.17 2.79
N ALA A 123 17.53 -3.56 1.81
CA ALA A 123 16.09 -3.77 1.99
C ALA A 123 15.81 -4.92 2.98
N VAL A 124 16.50 -6.06 2.84
CA VAL A 124 16.35 -7.20 3.76
C VAL A 124 16.67 -6.79 5.20
N GLU A 125 17.80 -6.10 5.40
CA GLU A 125 18.24 -5.66 6.73
C GLU A 125 17.28 -4.66 7.36
N MET A 126 16.82 -3.67 6.57
CA MET A 126 15.87 -2.65 7.04
C MET A 126 14.57 -3.28 7.51
N PHE A 127 13.94 -4.09 6.66
CA PHE A 127 12.61 -4.64 6.96
C PHE A 127 12.66 -5.74 8.01
N ARG A 128 13.70 -6.57 8.03
CA ARG A 128 13.91 -7.52 9.13
C ARG A 128 14.00 -6.80 10.48
N GLY A 129 14.74 -5.69 10.55
CA GLY A 129 14.83 -4.89 11.75
C GLY A 129 13.56 -4.14 12.17
N ALA A 130 12.62 -3.92 11.24
CA ALA A 130 11.34 -3.28 11.54
C ALA A 130 10.23 -4.27 11.91
N CYS A 131 10.39 -5.56 11.57
CA CYS A 131 9.34 -6.57 11.70
C CYS A 131 8.94 -6.86 13.14
N ASP A 132 9.89 -6.90 14.08
CA ASP A 132 9.58 -7.18 15.48
C ASP A 132 8.67 -6.08 16.05
N LYS A 133 9.03 -4.82 15.85
CA LYS A 133 8.20 -3.69 16.26
C LYS A 133 6.82 -3.70 15.56
N ALA A 134 6.79 -4.01 14.27
CA ALA A 134 5.52 -4.13 13.53
C ALA A 134 4.63 -5.24 14.12
N SER A 135 5.24 -6.36 14.49
CA SER A 135 4.54 -7.47 15.15
C SER A 135 3.94 -7.07 16.48
N ASP A 136 4.73 -6.42 17.34
CA ASP A 136 4.28 -5.93 18.65
C ASP A 136 3.13 -4.91 18.53
N ALA A 137 3.16 -4.10 17.48
CA ALA A 137 2.11 -3.13 17.15
C ALA A 137 0.89 -3.74 16.41
N GLY A 138 0.90 -5.03 16.07
CA GLY A 138 -0.15 -5.65 15.26
C GLY A 138 -0.20 -5.18 13.81
N VAL A 139 0.92 -4.67 13.28
CA VAL A 139 1.04 -4.11 11.92
C VAL A 139 1.74 -5.09 11.00
N THR A 140 1.23 -5.24 9.78
CA THR A 140 1.84 -6.03 8.70
C THR A 140 2.51 -5.10 7.69
N LEU A 141 3.80 -5.30 7.45
CA LEU A 141 4.56 -4.62 6.41
C LEU A 141 4.35 -5.33 5.07
N CYS A 142 3.90 -4.63 4.05
CA CYS A 142 3.54 -5.20 2.76
C CYS A 142 4.39 -4.59 1.64
N ILE A 143 5.36 -5.34 1.10
CA ILE A 143 6.15 -4.87 -0.03
C ILE A 143 5.31 -4.88 -1.30
N GLU A 144 5.25 -3.76 -1.98
CA GLU A 144 4.55 -3.59 -3.24
C GLU A 144 5.53 -3.68 -4.42
N PRO A 145 5.47 -4.72 -5.26
CA PRO A 145 6.13 -4.69 -6.55
C PRO A 145 5.56 -3.58 -7.44
N LEU A 146 6.40 -2.85 -8.16
CA LEU A 146 5.99 -1.73 -9.02
C LEU A 146 6.56 -1.87 -10.43
N GLY A 147 5.89 -1.30 -11.41
CA GLY A 147 6.32 -1.34 -12.80
C GLY A 147 7.75 -0.78 -13.01
N LYS A 148 8.47 -1.31 -14.01
CA LYS A 148 9.84 -0.90 -14.36
C LYS A 148 9.95 0.58 -14.75
N THR A 149 8.85 1.22 -15.12
CA THR A 149 8.80 2.65 -15.42
C THR A 149 8.75 3.51 -14.15
N GLU A 150 8.43 2.91 -12.99
CA GLU A 150 8.31 3.60 -11.70
C GLU A 150 9.57 3.44 -10.84
N THR A 151 10.20 2.25 -10.87
CA THR A 151 11.39 1.92 -10.09
C THR A 151 12.21 0.83 -10.79
N ASN A 152 13.49 0.75 -10.47
CA ASN A 152 14.39 -0.32 -10.90
C ASN A 152 14.63 -1.39 -9.81
N PHE A 153 13.75 -1.44 -8.76
CA PHE A 153 13.92 -2.34 -7.63
C PHE A 153 12.58 -2.94 -7.19
N ILE A 154 12.49 -4.28 -7.18
CA ILE A 154 11.28 -5.08 -6.92
C ILE A 154 10.16 -4.75 -7.91
N ASN A 155 10.26 -5.36 -9.09
CA ASN A 155 9.36 -5.09 -10.21
C ASN A 155 8.32 -6.19 -10.47
N THR A 156 8.42 -7.33 -9.79
CA THR A 156 7.50 -8.45 -9.97
C THR A 156 7.03 -9.00 -8.62
N VAL A 157 5.84 -9.59 -8.63
CA VAL A 157 5.32 -10.30 -7.44
C VAL A 157 6.27 -11.43 -7.03
N ALA A 158 6.92 -12.10 -7.98
CA ALA A 158 7.92 -13.12 -7.70
C ALA A 158 9.14 -12.56 -6.93
N GLU A 159 9.61 -11.36 -7.26
CA GLU A 159 10.68 -10.67 -6.50
C GLU A 159 10.21 -10.27 -5.11
N GLY A 160 8.97 -9.76 -4.96
CA GLY A 160 8.36 -9.45 -3.67
C GLY A 160 8.27 -10.69 -2.77
N LEU A 161 7.84 -11.82 -3.31
CA LEU A 161 7.80 -13.10 -2.60
C LEU A 161 9.22 -13.61 -2.22
N LYS A 162 10.22 -13.39 -3.08
CA LYS A 162 11.61 -13.72 -2.78
C LYS A 162 12.10 -12.90 -1.58
N LEU A 163 11.86 -11.60 -1.58
CA LEU A 163 12.22 -10.71 -0.47
C LEU A 163 11.51 -11.14 0.82
N MET A 164 10.22 -11.40 0.76
CA MET A 164 9.43 -11.86 1.91
C MET A 164 10.01 -13.15 2.51
N ARG A 165 10.35 -14.14 1.67
CA ARG A 165 10.94 -15.40 2.13
C ARG A 165 12.32 -15.21 2.78
N GLU A 166 13.12 -14.30 2.24
CA GLU A 166 14.45 -14.01 2.81
C GLU A 166 14.37 -13.26 4.14
N ILE A 167 13.43 -12.33 4.29
CA ILE A 167 13.15 -11.67 5.57
C ILE A 167 12.64 -12.68 6.58
N ASN A 168 11.79 -13.63 6.15
CA ASN A 168 11.26 -14.76 6.94
C ASN A 168 10.62 -14.33 8.26
N HIS A 169 9.68 -13.37 8.18
CA HIS A 169 8.93 -12.89 9.34
C HIS A 169 7.41 -12.89 9.06
N PRO A 170 6.54 -13.30 9.99
CA PRO A 170 5.09 -13.40 9.77
C PRO A 170 4.44 -12.05 9.44
N ASN A 171 4.98 -10.94 9.93
CA ASN A 171 4.48 -9.59 9.69
C ASN A 171 5.11 -8.90 8.48
N PHE A 172 5.84 -9.63 7.61
CA PHE A 172 6.27 -9.13 6.31
C PHE A 172 5.62 -9.95 5.20
N LYS A 173 4.84 -9.32 4.35
CA LYS A 173 4.01 -9.93 3.30
C LYS A 173 4.22 -9.25 1.96
N VAL A 174 3.69 -9.86 0.89
CA VAL A 174 3.60 -9.21 -0.41
C VAL A 174 2.29 -8.42 -0.51
N HIS A 175 2.36 -7.26 -1.13
CA HIS A 175 1.21 -6.50 -1.59
C HIS A 175 0.94 -6.81 -3.05
N LEU A 176 -0.31 -7.00 -3.43
CA LEU A 176 -0.73 -7.13 -4.82
C LEU A 176 -1.41 -5.83 -5.27
N ASP A 177 -0.99 -5.29 -6.40
CA ASP A 177 -1.60 -4.12 -7.05
C ASP A 177 -1.94 -4.46 -8.50
N VAL A 178 -3.18 -4.22 -8.91
CA VAL A 178 -3.67 -4.63 -10.23
C VAL A 178 -2.93 -3.93 -11.37
N LYS A 179 -2.66 -2.62 -11.25
CA LYS A 179 -1.88 -1.84 -12.23
C LYS A 179 -0.44 -2.35 -12.32
N ALA A 180 0.17 -2.63 -11.17
CA ALA A 180 1.54 -3.13 -11.11
C ALA A 180 1.64 -4.53 -11.72
N MET A 181 0.71 -5.44 -11.42
CA MET A 181 0.64 -6.76 -12.06
C MET A 181 0.40 -6.65 -13.56
N ALA A 182 -0.43 -5.70 -14.02
CA ALA A 182 -0.61 -5.44 -15.45
C ALA A 182 0.71 -5.01 -16.11
N ALA A 183 1.56 -4.25 -15.42
CA ALA A 183 2.86 -3.81 -15.94
C ALA A 183 3.92 -4.93 -16.01
N GLU A 184 3.72 -6.06 -15.32
CA GLU A 184 4.57 -7.25 -15.51
C GLU A 184 4.40 -7.88 -16.90
N GLY A 185 3.21 -7.71 -17.50
CA GLY A 185 2.87 -8.17 -18.85
C GLY A 185 2.59 -9.67 -18.95
N LYS A 186 3.49 -10.52 -18.47
CA LYS A 186 3.31 -11.98 -18.37
C LYS A 186 3.94 -12.49 -17.08
N PRO A 187 3.31 -13.45 -16.38
CA PRO A 187 2.00 -14.06 -16.69
C PRO A 187 0.83 -13.07 -16.59
N SER A 188 -0.40 -13.51 -16.88
CA SER A 188 -1.59 -12.65 -16.75
C SER A 188 -1.88 -12.31 -15.28
N ILE A 189 -2.62 -11.22 -15.02
CA ILE A 189 -2.99 -10.82 -13.64
C ILE A 189 -3.64 -11.98 -12.87
N PRO A 190 -4.65 -12.71 -13.40
CA PRO A 190 -5.22 -13.87 -12.71
C PRO A 190 -4.20 -14.97 -12.42
N ASP A 191 -3.25 -15.22 -13.32
CA ASP A 191 -2.23 -16.25 -13.11
C ASP A 191 -1.21 -15.81 -12.05
N ILE A 192 -0.85 -14.53 -12.01
CA ILE A 192 -0.03 -13.96 -10.93
C ILE A 192 -0.73 -14.19 -9.58
N ILE A 193 -2.02 -13.82 -9.48
CA ILE A 193 -2.81 -13.99 -8.25
C ILE A 193 -2.82 -15.46 -7.82
N ARG A 194 -3.10 -16.40 -8.72
CA ARG A 194 -3.10 -17.85 -8.43
C ARG A 194 -1.74 -18.39 -7.99
N SER A 195 -0.66 -17.74 -8.40
CA SER A 195 0.71 -18.14 -8.01
C SER A 195 1.07 -17.81 -6.56
N VAL A 196 0.24 -17.00 -5.87
CA VAL A 196 0.48 -16.54 -4.51
C VAL A 196 -0.49 -17.20 -3.53
N ARG A 197 0.01 -17.74 -2.44
CA ARG A 197 -0.85 -18.26 -1.37
C ARG A 197 -1.49 -17.09 -0.63
N ALA A 198 -2.79 -17.16 -0.31
CA ALA A 198 -3.50 -16.09 0.39
C ALA A 198 -2.80 -15.64 1.69
N GLN A 199 -2.18 -16.57 2.42
CA GLN A 199 -1.43 -16.27 3.64
C GLN A 199 -0.15 -15.46 3.43
N ASP A 200 0.39 -15.41 2.21
CA ASP A 200 1.58 -14.65 1.85
C ASP A 200 1.22 -13.23 1.37
N ILE A 201 -0.05 -12.98 1.10
CA ILE A 201 -0.58 -11.65 0.75
C ILE A 201 -0.91 -10.89 2.03
N GLY A 202 -0.39 -9.68 2.17
CA GLY A 202 -0.74 -8.80 3.28
C GLY A 202 -1.88 -7.84 2.94
N HIS A 203 -1.88 -7.34 1.70
CA HIS A 203 -2.89 -6.38 1.23
C HIS A 203 -3.05 -6.41 -0.29
N PHE A 204 -4.12 -5.78 -0.79
CA PHE A 204 -4.46 -5.79 -2.20
C PHE A 204 -5.04 -4.45 -2.65
N HIS A 205 -4.37 -3.76 -3.60
CA HIS A 205 -4.91 -2.59 -4.27
C HIS A 205 -5.58 -2.94 -5.60
N VAL A 206 -6.69 -2.27 -5.87
CA VAL A 206 -7.47 -2.38 -7.10
C VAL A 206 -7.55 -1.02 -7.79
N ASN A 207 -7.20 -1.02 -9.07
CA ASN A 207 -7.11 0.16 -9.92
C ASN A 207 -7.11 -0.28 -11.40
N ASP A 208 -6.82 0.61 -12.32
CA ASP A 208 -6.68 0.28 -13.73
C ASP A 208 -5.34 0.81 -14.28
N SER A 209 -4.85 0.22 -15.36
CA SER A 209 -3.60 0.61 -16.02
C SER A 209 -3.61 2.05 -16.56
N ASN A 210 -4.79 2.63 -16.76
CA ASN A 210 -4.97 4.04 -17.14
C ASN A 210 -4.87 5.03 -15.96
N LEU A 211 -4.55 4.52 -14.74
CA LEU A 211 -4.38 5.26 -13.49
C LEU A 211 -5.67 5.70 -12.80
N TYR A 212 -6.83 5.25 -13.29
CA TYR A 212 -8.14 5.41 -12.62
C TYR A 212 -8.49 4.19 -11.76
N GLY A 213 -9.67 4.22 -11.18
CA GLY A 213 -10.20 3.12 -10.37
C GLY A 213 -10.70 1.93 -11.22
N PRO A 214 -10.97 0.80 -10.56
CA PRO A 214 -11.49 -0.39 -11.21
C PRO A 214 -12.77 -0.10 -11.99
N GLY A 215 -12.89 -0.71 -13.19
CA GLY A 215 -14.02 -0.52 -14.10
C GLY A 215 -14.01 0.80 -14.89
N MET A 216 -12.95 1.59 -14.80
CA MET A 216 -12.78 2.85 -15.53
C MET A 216 -11.77 2.77 -16.67
N GLY A 217 -11.20 1.62 -16.94
CA GLY A 217 -10.27 1.37 -18.03
C GLY A 217 -10.51 0.04 -18.72
N ALA A 218 -9.44 -0.59 -19.19
CA ALA A 218 -9.52 -1.80 -20.01
C ALA A 218 -9.36 -3.12 -19.24
N ILE A 219 -9.07 -3.06 -17.94
CA ILE A 219 -8.87 -4.27 -17.13
C ILE A 219 -10.20 -4.96 -16.87
N ASP A 220 -10.30 -6.23 -17.30
CA ASP A 220 -11.44 -7.10 -17.01
C ASP A 220 -11.33 -7.66 -15.58
N TYR A 221 -12.22 -7.26 -14.73
CA TYR A 221 -12.27 -7.69 -13.32
C TYR A 221 -12.91 -9.08 -13.12
N GLY A 222 -13.61 -9.63 -14.13
CA GLY A 222 -14.21 -10.97 -14.03
C GLY A 222 -13.19 -12.07 -13.71
N PRO A 223 -12.16 -12.26 -14.55
CA PRO A 223 -11.09 -13.25 -14.29
C PRO A 223 -10.28 -12.96 -13.01
N ILE A 224 -10.09 -11.68 -12.66
CA ILE A 224 -9.40 -11.27 -11.41
C ILE A 224 -10.21 -11.71 -10.18
N ALA A 225 -11.51 -11.42 -10.17
CA ALA A 225 -12.40 -11.81 -9.08
C ALA A 225 -12.48 -13.32 -8.92
N LEU A 226 -12.47 -14.07 -10.02
CA LEU A 226 -12.40 -15.53 -9.98
C LEU A 226 -11.10 -15.99 -9.29
N ALA A 227 -9.95 -15.48 -9.72
CA ALA A 227 -8.66 -15.84 -9.14
C ALA A 227 -8.57 -15.48 -7.65
N VAL A 228 -9.07 -14.30 -7.25
CA VAL A 228 -9.13 -13.86 -5.85
C VAL A 228 -9.96 -14.82 -4.99
N ARG A 229 -11.12 -15.29 -5.50
CA ARG A 229 -11.94 -16.30 -4.81
C ARG A 229 -11.24 -17.66 -4.74
N GLU A 230 -10.61 -18.10 -5.83
CA GLU A 230 -9.90 -19.40 -5.90
C GLU A 230 -8.76 -19.51 -4.88
N ILE A 231 -8.03 -18.43 -4.63
CA ILE A 231 -6.99 -18.41 -3.59
C ILE A 231 -7.54 -18.23 -2.17
N GLY A 232 -8.84 -17.99 -2.01
CA GLY A 232 -9.49 -17.78 -0.71
C GLY A 232 -9.16 -16.43 -0.06
N TRP A 233 -8.83 -15.39 -0.83
CA TRP A 233 -8.61 -14.05 -0.28
C TRP A 233 -9.94 -13.44 0.16
N ASN A 234 -10.05 -13.11 1.44
CA ASN A 234 -11.28 -12.61 2.09
C ASN A 234 -11.04 -11.34 2.93
N LYS A 235 -9.93 -10.64 2.69
CA LYS A 235 -9.58 -9.39 3.37
C LYS A 235 -9.89 -8.20 2.47
N TRP A 236 -9.26 -7.07 2.74
CA TRP A 236 -9.48 -5.80 2.05
C TRP A 236 -9.10 -5.86 0.55
N LEU A 237 -9.92 -5.20 -0.26
CA LEU A 237 -9.61 -4.75 -1.61
C LEU A 237 -9.73 -3.23 -1.60
N SER A 238 -8.62 -2.54 -1.64
CA SER A 238 -8.59 -1.08 -1.51
C SER A 238 -8.43 -0.40 -2.86
N VAL A 239 -9.25 0.60 -3.11
CA VAL A 239 -9.17 1.40 -4.34
C VAL A 239 -8.06 2.43 -4.21
N GLU A 240 -7.01 2.29 -5.02
CA GLU A 240 -5.96 3.28 -5.17
C GLU A 240 -5.96 3.87 -6.57
N VAL A 241 -5.96 5.19 -6.69
CA VAL A 241 -5.99 5.90 -7.99
C VAL A 241 -4.97 7.03 -8.02
N PHE A 242 -4.53 7.38 -9.23
CA PHE A 242 -3.49 8.37 -9.47
C PHE A 242 -3.99 9.53 -10.36
N LYS A 243 -5.21 9.41 -10.93
CA LYS A 243 -5.93 10.46 -11.66
C LYS A 243 -7.26 10.75 -10.96
N PHE A 244 -7.64 12.02 -10.92
CA PHE A 244 -8.77 12.50 -10.12
C PHE A 244 -9.85 13.21 -10.94
N ASP A 245 -9.78 13.12 -12.28
CA ASP A 245 -10.80 13.65 -13.18
C ASP A 245 -11.97 12.66 -13.38
N PRO A 246 -13.23 13.10 -13.48
CA PRO A 246 -13.68 14.51 -13.39
C PRO A 246 -13.70 15.02 -11.95
N ASP A 247 -13.82 14.16 -10.94
CA ASP A 247 -13.76 14.46 -9.51
C ASP A 247 -13.59 13.15 -8.68
N PRO A 248 -13.05 13.25 -7.46
CA PRO A 248 -12.78 12.09 -6.60
C PRO A 248 -14.04 11.28 -6.24
N THR A 249 -15.19 11.94 -6.03
CA THR A 249 -16.43 11.27 -5.62
C THR A 249 -17.00 10.41 -6.76
N THR A 250 -16.94 10.91 -7.99
CA THR A 250 -17.36 10.13 -9.18
C THR A 250 -16.47 8.91 -9.38
N ILE A 251 -15.13 9.06 -9.20
CA ILE A 251 -14.19 7.95 -9.32
C ILE A 251 -14.46 6.92 -8.23
N ALA A 252 -14.59 7.33 -6.98
CA ALA A 252 -14.87 6.44 -5.86
C ALA A 252 -16.20 5.68 -6.06
N ARG A 253 -17.25 6.35 -6.53
CA ARG A 253 -18.54 5.74 -6.81
C ARG A 253 -18.45 4.66 -7.90
N LYS A 254 -17.84 4.97 -9.04
CA LYS A 254 -17.65 4.00 -10.14
C LYS A 254 -16.80 2.81 -9.71
N SER A 255 -15.76 3.06 -8.91
CA SER A 255 -14.89 2.02 -8.39
C SER A 255 -15.63 1.04 -7.48
N ILE A 256 -16.41 1.55 -6.51
CA ILE A 256 -17.17 0.66 -5.61
C ILE A 256 -18.29 -0.08 -6.32
N GLU A 257 -18.92 0.52 -7.34
CA GLU A 257 -19.91 -0.13 -8.19
C GLU A 257 -19.28 -1.32 -8.94
N CYS A 258 -18.08 -1.14 -9.50
CA CYS A 258 -17.32 -2.22 -10.12
C CYS A 258 -16.99 -3.33 -9.12
N LEU A 259 -16.48 -2.99 -7.95
CA LEU A 259 -16.16 -3.98 -6.93
C LEU A 259 -17.39 -4.75 -6.44
N LYS A 260 -18.50 -4.08 -6.17
CA LYS A 260 -19.75 -4.75 -5.81
C LYS A 260 -20.25 -5.70 -6.90
N ARG A 261 -20.06 -5.36 -8.18
CA ARG A 261 -20.46 -6.23 -9.31
C ARG A 261 -19.69 -7.55 -9.34
N TYR A 262 -18.41 -7.55 -9.01
CA TYR A 262 -17.52 -8.70 -9.20
C TYR A 262 -17.16 -9.44 -7.90
N PHE A 263 -17.22 -8.78 -6.74
CA PHE A 263 -16.77 -9.32 -5.45
C PHE A 263 -17.87 -9.44 -4.37
N SER A 264 -19.14 -9.17 -4.75
CA SER A 264 -20.29 -9.39 -3.86
C SER A 264 -20.67 -10.86 -3.79
#